data_6051bac2338d96c06367d6765c7be192
#
_entry.id   6051bac2338d96c06367d6765c7be192
#
_cell.length_a   1.000
_cell.length_b   1.000
_cell.length_c   1.000
_cell.angle_alpha   90.00
_cell.angle_beta   90.00
_cell.angle_gamma   90.00
#
_symmetry.space_group_name_H-M   'P 1'
#
loop_
_entity.id
_entity.type
_entity.pdbx_description
1 polymer ?
#
loop_
_entity_poly.entity_id
_entity_poly.type
_entity_poly.pdbx_seq_one_letter_code
_entity_poly.pdbx_strand_id
1 'polypeptide(L)'
;MTKLASIIYFREVNTIHFMLKKIRNLSRKVSGNLFGGFSKDIGIDLGTANTLVYVKGRGIVINEPSVVAINKKTGQILAIGKEAKKMVGKTPGHIVAIRPLVDGVVSDFEITQQMLKYFIDKVHRGGFTLFPRPRVIVGIPSDVTEVEKRAVIDATINAGAREAYLIDEPMAAAIGARLPVQDASGNMVVDIGGGTTDIAVISLGGIVVSRNLRIAGDEMNEDIVRYCRDEFNLLIGEKTAEEVKISIGSACVQKEKKQMQVRGRDLVTGLPKEVTITDDQAREALSRSIRIIINNIKTAVEETPPELLSDIMQKGIILAGGGGLIRGIDRLIANHTEIPVRMMEDPLTAVVRGTGIVLEDIDALRDVLVENQHEKSFD
;
A
#
# COMPACT_ATOMS: atom_id res chain seq x y z
N MET A 1 -32.20 49.70 -29.70
CA MET A 1 -30.77 49.47 -30.01
C MET A 1 -29.98 48.81 -28.89
N THR A 2 -30.52 48.55 -27.73
CA THR A 2 -29.77 48.05 -26.54
C THR A 2 -29.69 46.51 -26.37
N LYS A 3 -30.54 45.74 -27.03
CA LYS A 3 -30.49 44.25 -26.91
C LYS A 3 -29.48 43.55 -27.87
N LEU A 4 -29.19 44.17 -29.01
CA LEU A 4 -28.21 43.61 -29.97
C LEU A 4 -26.74 43.77 -29.46
N ALA A 5 -26.45 44.91 -28.83
CA ALA A 5 -25.10 45.19 -28.31
C ALA A 5 -24.70 44.24 -27.15
N SER A 6 -25.67 43.85 -26.27
CA SER A 6 -25.39 42.93 -25.18
C SER A 6 -25.16 41.49 -25.64
N ILE A 7 -25.83 41.05 -26.72
CA ILE A 7 -25.66 39.71 -27.29
C ILE A 7 -24.27 39.56 -27.99
N ILE A 8 -23.83 40.64 -28.68
CA ILE A 8 -22.53 40.67 -29.33
C ILE A 8 -21.40 40.67 -28.29
N TYR A 9 -21.53 41.47 -27.23
CA TYR A 9 -20.55 41.52 -26.14
C TYR A 9 -20.44 40.20 -25.37
N PHE A 10 -21.56 39.52 -25.11
CA PHE A 10 -21.55 38.20 -24.45
C PHE A 10 -20.92 37.12 -25.33
N ARG A 11 -21.09 37.21 -26.67
CA ARG A 11 -20.48 36.26 -27.61
C ARG A 11 -18.98 36.48 -27.77
N GLU A 12 -18.50 37.71 -27.76
CA GLU A 12 -17.06 38.01 -27.81
C GLU A 12 -16.34 37.64 -26.52
N VAL A 13 -16.92 37.89 -25.35
CA VAL A 13 -16.31 37.50 -24.05
C VAL A 13 -16.21 36.01 -23.92
N ASN A 14 -17.23 35.25 -24.34
CA ASN A 14 -17.18 33.79 -24.33
C ASN A 14 -16.15 33.22 -25.33
N THR A 15 -15.99 33.85 -26.52
CA THR A 15 -15.01 33.45 -27.51
C THR A 15 -13.58 33.73 -27.04
N ILE A 16 -13.33 34.85 -26.38
CA ILE A 16 -12.04 35.20 -25.79
C ILE A 16 -11.71 34.25 -24.63
N HIS A 17 -12.69 33.96 -23.79
CA HIS A 17 -12.52 33.02 -22.69
C HIS A 17 -12.21 31.57 -23.18
N PHE A 18 -12.91 31.16 -24.23
CA PHE A 18 -12.65 29.86 -24.89
C PHE A 18 -11.27 29.80 -25.56
N MET A 19 -10.84 30.87 -26.24
CA MET A 19 -9.50 30.98 -26.81
C MET A 19 -8.40 30.99 -25.74
N LEU A 20 -8.58 31.76 -24.65
CA LEU A 20 -7.63 31.77 -23.53
C LEU A 20 -7.52 30.40 -22.86
N LYS A 21 -8.65 29.67 -22.71
CA LYS A 21 -8.67 28.31 -22.20
C LYS A 21 -7.96 27.33 -23.13
N LYS A 22 -8.14 27.48 -24.45
CA LYS A 22 -7.49 26.66 -25.48
C LYS A 22 -5.98 26.95 -25.57
N ILE A 23 -5.55 28.20 -25.43
CA ILE A 23 -4.14 28.60 -25.37
C ILE A 23 -3.49 28.10 -24.06
N ARG A 24 -4.18 28.17 -22.92
CA ARG A 24 -3.70 27.65 -21.65
C ARG A 24 -3.57 26.13 -21.65
N ASN A 25 -4.48 25.43 -22.32
CA ASN A 25 -4.41 23.97 -22.48
C ASN A 25 -3.32 23.57 -23.50
N LEU A 26 -3.14 24.36 -24.58
CA LEU A 26 -2.05 24.15 -25.55
C LEU A 26 -0.68 24.42 -24.91
N SER A 27 -0.55 25.49 -24.13
CA SER A 27 0.69 25.79 -23.39
C SER A 27 1.00 24.73 -22.33
N ARG A 28 -0.02 24.19 -21.64
CA ARG A 28 0.16 23.04 -20.72
C ARG A 28 0.58 21.76 -21.46
N LYS A 29 0.00 21.45 -22.64
CA LYS A 29 0.42 20.30 -23.45
C LYS A 29 1.82 20.47 -24.03
N VAL A 30 2.15 21.68 -24.51
CA VAL A 30 3.47 21.97 -25.11
C VAL A 30 4.57 22.03 -24.02
N SER A 31 4.32 22.65 -22.87
CA SER A 31 5.28 22.66 -21.77
C SER A 31 5.42 21.28 -21.10
N GLY A 32 4.33 20.51 -21.01
CA GLY A 32 4.35 19.13 -20.53
C GLY A 32 5.21 18.20 -21.38
N ASN A 33 5.17 18.35 -22.71
CA ASN A 33 5.97 17.54 -23.63
C ASN A 33 7.44 17.98 -23.75
N LEU A 34 7.76 19.27 -23.56
CA LEU A 34 9.14 19.75 -23.65
C LEU A 34 9.96 19.51 -22.38
N PHE A 35 9.33 19.54 -21.21
CA PHE A 35 10.01 19.30 -19.91
C PHE A 35 9.72 17.92 -19.32
N GLY A 36 8.66 17.23 -19.71
CA GLY A 36 8.27 15.91 -19.22
C GLY A 36 9.15 14.77 -19.73
N GLY A 37 9.86 14.94 -20.86
CA GLY A 37 10.73 13.92 -21.44
C GLY A 37 11.97 13.55 -20.60
N PHE A 38 12.30 14.37 -19.60
CA PHE A 38 13.44 14.13 -18.69
C PHE A 38 13.02 13.64 -17.30
N SER A 39 11.73 13.65 -16.98
CA SER A 39 11.21 13.17 -15.69
C SER A 39 10.76 11.73 -15.80
N LYS A 40 11.28 10.88 -14.91
CA LYS A 40 10.94 9.46 -14.90
C LYS A 40 9.62 9.24 -14.17
N ASP A 41 8.65 8.69 -14.88
CA ASP A 41 7.37 8.29 -14.29
C ASP A 41 7.57 7.18 -13.26
N ILE A 42 6.79 7.17 -12.18
CA ILE A 42 6.99 6.31 -11.02
C ILE A 42 5.67 5.67 -10.56
N GLY A 43 5.78 4.40 -10.14
CA GLY A 43 4.74 3.68 -9.40
C GLY A 43 5.13 3.61 -7.93
N ILE A 44 4.19 3.86 -7.04
CA ILE A 44 4.40 3.86 -5.59
C ILE A 44 3.43 2.88 -4.94
N ASP A 45 3.96 1.94 -4.19
CA ASP A 45 3.24 1.20 -3.18
C ASP A 45 3.42 1.96 -1.85
N LEU A 46 2.36 2.62 -1.41
CA LEU A 46 2.37 3.47 -0.22
C LEU A 46 1.89 2.69 1.00
N GLY A 47 2.57 1.58 1.30
CA GLY A 47 2.18 0.68 2.38
C GLY A 47 2.44 1.23 3.79
N THR A 48 1.65 0.75 4.76
CA THR A 48 1.77 1.11 6.20
C THR A 48 3.15 0.78 6.76
N ALA A 49 3.71 -0.38 6.43
CA ALA A 49 5.02 -0.83 6.94
C ALA A 49 6.19 -0.31 6.10
N ASN A 50 6.09 -0.40 4.78
CA ASN A 50 7.14 -0.01 3.84
C ASN A 50 6.54 0.72 2.63
N THR A 51 7.27 1.70 2.12
CA THR A 51 7.01 2.35 0.84
C THR A 51 7.99 1.81 -0.20
N LEU A 52 7.46 1.29 -1.30
CA LEU A 52 8.26 0.84 -2.43
C LEU A 52 8.01 1.75 -3.63
N VAL A 53 9.07 2.01 -4.41
CA VAL A 53 8.96 2.85 -5.61
C VAL A 53 9.56 2.14 -6.81
N TYR A 54 8.74 1.99 -7.83
CA TYR A 54 9.11 1.54 -9.17
C TYR A 54 9.37 2.75 -10.06
N VAL A 55 10.37 2.67 -10.90
CA VAL A 55 10.69 3.70 -11.90
C VAL A 55 10.59 3.09 -13.28
N LYS A 56 9.83 3.74 -14.17
CA LYS A 56 9.66 3.31 -15.56
C LYS A 56 11.02 3.07 -16.24
N GLY A 57 11.20 1.86 -16.78
CA GLY A 57 12.43 1.42 -17.42
C GLY A 57 13.62 1.13 -16.49
N ARG A 58 13.44 1.16 -15.15
CA ARG A 58 14.50 0.84 -14.17
C ARG A 58 14.11 -0.19 -13.12
N GLY A 59 12.83 -0.51 -13.01
CA GLY A 59 12.32 -1.41 -11.98
C GLY A 59 12.22 -0.76 -10.59
N ILE A 60 12.20 -1.59 -9.54
CA ILE A 60 12.09 -1.14 -8.15
C ILE A 60 13.41 -0.53 -7.70
N VAL A 61 13.40 0.75 -7.32
CA VAL A 61 14.61 1.50 -6.94
C VAL A 61 14.62 1.92 -5.47
N ILE A 62 13.45 1.94 -4.80
CA ILE A 62 13.31 2.25 -3.39
C ILE A 62 12.48 1.16 -2.72
N ASN A 63 12.95 0.72 -1.57
CA ASN A 63 12.24 -0.12 -0.60
C ASN A 63 12.67 0.38 0.79
N GLU A 64 11.82 1.20 1.40
CA GLU A 64 12.10 1.83 2.68
C GLU A 64 10.90 1.79 3.62
N PRO A 65 11.13 1.68 4.94
CA PRO A 65 10.06 1.78 5.92
C PRO A 65 9.28 3.09 5.82
N SER A 66 7.96 3.03 5.94
CA SER A 66 7.06 4.20 5.99
C SER A 66 7.10 4.86 7.36
N VAL A 67 8.29 5.33 7.76
CA VAL A 67 8.54 5.94 9.08
C VAL A 67 9.23 7.28 8.89
N VAL A 68 8.82 8.27 9.67
CA VAL A 68 9.37 9.62 9.68
C VAL A 68 9.72 10.01 11.12
N ALA A 69 10.96 10.45 11.36
CA ALA A 69 11.38 10.98 12.64
C ALA A 69 11.27 12.52 12.63
N ILE A 70 10.52 13.07 13.59
CA ILE A 70 10.29 14.51 13.72
C ILE A 70 10.72 15.04 15.09
N ASN A 71 11.11 16.31 15.11
CA ASN A 71 11.26 17.05 16.34
C ASN A 71 9.88 17.58 16.77
N LYS A 72 9.34 17.11 17.90
CA LYS A 72 8.01 17.50 18.41
C LYS A 72 7.85 19.01 18.65
N LYS A 73 8.95 19.71 18.96
CA LYS A 73 8.89 21.14 19.29
C LYS A 73 8.85 22.03 18.06
N THR A 74 9.52 21.62 16.99
CA THR A 74 9.67 22.43 15.78
C THR A 74 8.88 21.92 14.58
N GLY A 75 8.35 20.68 14.64
CA GLY A 75 7.74 20.00 13.49
C GLY A 75 8.76 19.56 12.41
N GLN A 76 10.05 19.84 12.62
CA GLN A 76 11.08 19.56 11.62
C GLN A 76 11.28 18.06 11.44
N ILE A 77 11.28 17.58 10.19
CA ILE A 77 11.67 16.22 9.83
C ILE A 77 13.19 16.07 9.98
N LEU A 78 13.58 15.05 10.74
CA LEU A 78 14.98 14.72 11.03
C LEU A 78 15.47 13.55 10.16
N ALA A 79 14.60 12.58 9.88
CA ALA A 79 14.93 11.42 9.07
C ALA A 79 13.66 10.81 8.45
N ILE A 80 13.81 10.12 7.31
CA ILE A 80 12.75 9.36 6.63
C ILE A 80 13.29 7.97 6.29
N GLY A 81 12.40 6.97 6.32
CA GLY A 81 12.71 5.61 5.88
C GLY A 81 13.63 4.85 6.84
N LYS A 82 14.66 4.22 6.29
CA LYS A 82 15.59 3.37 7.04
C LYS A 82 16.25 4.07 8.22
N GLU A 83 16.63 5.36 8.06
CA GLU A 83 17.25 6.11 9.13
C GLU A 83 16.25 6.43 10.24
N ALA A 84 15.01 6.76 9.91
CA ALA A 84 13.96 6.96 10.90
C ALA A 84 13.62 5.65 11.65
N LYS A 85 13.55 4.49 10.96
CA LYS A 85 13.29 3.17 11.59
C LYS A 85 14.35 2.81 12.64
N LYS A 86 15.62 3.21 12.46
CA LYS A 86 16.67 2.99 13.45
C LYS A 86 16.45 3.77 14.75
N MET A 87 15.66 4.83 14.70
CA MET A 87 15.36 5.71 15.82
C MET A 87 14.15 5.25 16.63
N VAL A 88 13.27 4.41 16.08
CA VAL A 88 12.07 3.90 16.78
C VAL A 88 12.45 3.25 18.10
N GLY A 89 11.77 3.63 19.18
CA GLY A 89 12.00 3.13 20.54
C GLY A 89 13.31 3.58 21.20
N LYS A 90 14.10 4.48 20.56
CA LYS A 90 15.41 4.93 21.04
C LYS A 90 15.54 6.46 21.10
N THR A 91 14.45 7.19 20.84
CA THR A 91 14.47 8.65 20.78
C THR A 91 14.31 9.30 22.15
N PRO A 92 15.02 10.42 22.41
CA PRO A 92 14.70 11.25 23.57
C PRO A 92 13.31 11.89 23.40
N GLY A 93 12.70 12.33 24.51
CA GLY A 93 11.29 12.75 24.54
C GLY A 93 10.87 13.88 23.59
N HIS A 94 11.82 14.65 23.03
CA HIS A 94 11.56 15.71 22.06
C HIS A 94 11.62 15.24 20.60
N ILE A 95 12.03 13.99 20.33
CA ILE A 95 12.03 13.35 19.01
C ILE A 95 11.02 12.20 19.02
N VAL A 96 10.21 12.11 18.00
CA VAL A 96 9.28 10.99 17.82
C VAL A 96 9.44 10.43 16.41
N ALA A 97 9.44 9.10 16.32
CA ALA A 97 9.30 8.39 15.05
C ALA A 97 7.81 8.03 14.88
N ILE A 98 7.21 8.51 13.81
CA ILE A 98 5.79 8.31 13.50
C ILE A 98 5.65 7.57 12.17
N ARG A 99 4.51 6.89 12.01
CA ARG A 99 4.05 6.34 10.74
C ARG A 99 2.99 7.27 10.18
N PRO A 100 3.24 7.93 9.05
CA PRO A 100 2.27 8.86 8.46
C PRO A 100 1.08 8.15 7.82
N LEU A 101 1.20 6.83 7.66
CA LEU A 101 0.16 5.92 7.19
C LEU A 101 -0.16 4.93 8.30
N VAL A 102 -1.43 4.78 8.58
CA VAL A 102 -1.97 3.80 9.55
C VAL A 102 -3.11 3.06 8.87
N ASP A 103 -3.10 1.74 8.93
CA ASP A 103 -4.13 0.90 8.30
C ASP A 103 -4.39 1.24 6.83
N GLY A 104 -3.31 1.51 6.08
CA GLY A 104 -3.36 1.84 4.66
C GLY A 104 -3.84 3.24 4.31
N VAL A 105 -4.22 4.08 5.29
CA VAL A 105 -4.74 5.43 5.04
C VAL A 105 -3.79 6.53 5.56
N VAL A 106 -3.89 7.71 4.95
CA VAL A 106 -3.11 8.88 5.36
C VAL A 106 -3.62 9.38 6.72
N SER A 107 -2.82 9.21 7.77
CA SER A 107 -3.10 9.69 9.12
C SER A 107 -2.54 11.09 9.37
N ASP A 108 -1.47 11.47 8.65
CA ASP A 108 -0.86 12.79 8.69
C ASP A 108 -0.52 13.24 7.26
N PHE A 109 -1.33 14.18 6.75
CA PHE A 109 -1.24 14.66 5.37
C PHE A 109 0.10 15.37 5.09
N GLU A 110 0.52 16.25 5.99
CA GLU A 110 1.73 17.06 5.78
C GLU A 110 2.98 16.18 5.78
N ILE A 111 3.06 15.24 6.72
CA ILE A 111 4.18 14.32 6.82
C ILE A 111 4.18 13.33 5.63
N THR A 112 3.01 12.85 5.19
CA THR A 112 2.90 12.01 3.99
C THR A 112 3.37 12.73 2.74
N GLN A 113 2.94 13.98 2.55
CA GLN A 113 3.40 14.82 1.43
C GLN A 113 4.93 14.99 1.44
N GLN A 114 5.54 15.26 2.59
CA GLN A 114 6.99 15.42 2.71
C GLN A 114 7.73 14.09 2.47
N MET A 115 7.17 12.98 2.92
CA MET A 115 7.70 11.64 2.65
C MET A 115 7.65 11.31 1.14
N LEU A 116 6.53 11.56 0.47
CA LEU A 116 6.38 11.40 -0.98
C LEU A 116 7.38 12.28 -1.74
N LYS A 117 7.51 13.55 -1.33
CA LYS A 117 8.48 14.48 -1.91
C LYS A 117 9.90 13.94 -1.78
N TYR A 118 10.28 13.44 -0.61
CA TYR A 118 11.59 12.82 -0.39
C TYR A 118 11.84 11.66 -1.36
N PHE A 119 10.87 10.79 -1.59
CA PHE A 119 11.02 9.66 -2.51
C PHE A 119 11.08 10.11 -3.98
N ILE A 120 10.25 11.08 -4.39
CA ILE A 120 10.30 11.66 -5.73
C ILE A 120 11.66 12.31 -5.99
N ASP A 121 12.15 13.12 -5.07
CA ASP A 121 13.45 13.78 -5.18
C ASP A 121 14.59 12.74 -5.21
N LYS A 122 14.50 11.68 -4.40
CA LYS A 122 15.51 10.62 -4.32
C LYS A 122 15.66 9.85 -5.63
N VAL A 123 14.53 9.55 -6.31
CA VAL A 123 14.53 8.89 -7.64
C VAL A 123 15.23 9.75 -8.69
N HIS A 124 15.11 11.06 -8.59
CA HIS A 124 15.63 12.00 -9.60
C HIS A 124 17.01 12.57 -9.24
N ARG A 125 17.58 12.26 -8.06
CA ARG A 125 18.94 12.66 -7.69
C ARG A 125 19.98 12.12 -8.69
N GLY A 126 20.82 13.00 -9.18
CA GLY A 126 21.87 12.66 -10.16
C GLY A 126 21.41 12.70 -11.62
N GLY A 127 20.18 13.09 -11.92
CA GLY A 127 19.68 13.37 -13.26
C GLY A 127 19.86 14.83 -13.65
N PHE A 128 19.74 15.12 -14.97
CA PHE A 128 19.80 16.50 -15.50
C PHE A 128 18.53 17.33 -15.20
N THR A 129 17.54 16.76 -14.49
CA THR A 129 16.23 17.39 -14.27
C THR A 129 16.29 18.22 -12.98
N LEU A 130 16.31 19.53 -13.12
CA LEU A 130 16.29 20.47 -11.99
C LEU A 130 14.95 20.47 -11.22
N PHE A 131 13.84 20.20 -11.93
CA PHE A 131 12.49 20.13 -11.36
C PHE A 131 11.77 18.90 -11.91
N PRO A 132 11.88 17.73 -11.24
CA PRO A 132 11.17 16.53 -11.69
C PRO A 132 9.66 16.72 -11.55
N ARG A 133 8.92 16.36 -12.59
CA ARG A 133 7.44 16.37 -12.64
C ARG A 133 6.93 15.04 -13.21
N PRO A 134 7.06 13.93 -12.48
CA PRO A 134 6.63 12.62 -12.95
C PRO A 134 5.11 12.48 -13.02
N ARG A 135 4.63 11.54 -13.84
CA ARG A 135 3.35 10.88 -13.57
C ARG A 135 3.59 9.87 -12.45
N VAL A 136 2.63 9.78 -11.55
CA VAL A 136 2.72 8.89 -10.39
C VAL A 136 1.47 8.03 -10.32
N ILE A 137 1.65 6.72 -10.22
CA ILE A 137 0.58 5.78 -9.87
C ILE A 137 0.79 5.37 -8.43
N VAL A 138 -0.23 5.48 -7.58
CA VAL A 138 -0.17 5.13 -6.16
C VAL A 138 -1.14 4.00 -5.88
N GLY A 139 -0.65 2.91 -5.27
CA GLY A 139 -1.48 1.85 -4.70
C GLY A 139 -2.22 2.36 -3.48
N ILE A 140 -3.49 2.03 -3.36
CA ILE A 140 -4.35 2.32 -2.21
C ILE A 140 -5.16 1.08 -1.83
N PRO A 141 -5.51 0.86 -0.55
CA PRO A 141 -6.44 -0.19 -0.17
C PRO A 141 -7.81 -0.04 -0.85
N SER A 142 -8.53 -1.13 -1.05
CA SER A 142 -9.77 -1.12 -1.84
C SER A 142 -10.93 -0.35 -1.19
N ASP A 143 -10.93 -0.21 0.13
CA ASP A 143 -12.08 0.30 0.90
C ASP A 143 -11.83 1.71 1.48
N VAL A 144 -11.06 2.53 0.73
CA VAL A 144 -10.78 3.92 1.11
C VAL A 144 -11.90 4.85 0.64
N THR A 145 -12.23 5.82 1.50
CA THR A 145 -13.23 6.84 1.21
C THR A 145 -12.76 7.82 0.12
N GLU A 146 -13.68 8.50 -0.54
CA GLU A 146 -13.35 9.54 -1.54
C GLU A 146 -12.49 10.67 -0.95
N VAL A 147 -12.64 10.97 0.35
CA VAL A 147 -11.82 11.96 1.06
C VAL A 147 -10.38 11.47 1.20
N GLU A 148 -10.18 10.19 1.54
CA GLU A 148 -8.86 9.58 1.65
C GLU A 148 -8.19 9.44 0.28
N LYS A 149 -8.92 9.02 -0.77
CA LYS A 149 -8.43 9.03 -2.16
C LYS A 149 -7.93 10.40 -2.56
N ARG A 150 -8.72 11.44 -2.29
CA ARG A 150 -8.35 12.81 -2.59
C ARG A 150 -7.12 13.25 -1.81
N ALA A 151 -7.00 12.88 -0.54
CA ALA A 151 -5.82 13.20 0.27
C ALA A 151 -4.54 12.60 -0.34
N VAL A 152 -4.58 11.36 -0.84
CA VAL A 152 -3.42 10.73 -1.51
C VAL A 152 -3.08 11.47 -2.81
N ILE A 153 -4.08 11.81 -3.65
CA ILE A 153 -3.87 12.57 -4.89
C ILE A 153 -3.24 13.94 -4.59
N ASP A 154 -3.84 14.70 -3.67
CA ASP A 154 -3.38 16.05 -3.32
C ASP A 154 -1.97 16.01 -2.71
N ALA A 155 -1.68 15.05 -1.81
CA ALA A 155 -0.33 14.86 -1.27
C ALA A 155 0.69 14.54 -2.36
N THR A 156 0.32 13.72 -3.34
CA THR A 156 1.19 13.32 -4.46
C THR A 156 1.46 14.49 -5.41
N ILE A 157 0.43 15.25 -5.77
CA ILE A 157 0.57 16.46 -6.60
C ILE A 157 1.41 17.52 -5.89
N ASN A 158 1.14 17.77 -4.60
CA ASN A 158 1.89 18.74 -3.79
C ASN A 158 3.34 18.32 -3.56
N ALA A 159 3.61 17.01 -3.56
CA ALA A 159 4.98 16.46 -3.52
C ALA A 159 5.77 16.70 -4.82
N GLY A 160 5.12 17.13 -5.92
CA GLY A 160 5.75 17.53 -7.17
C GLY A 160 5.36 16.70 -8.39
N ALA A 161 4.42 15.77 -8.28
CA ALA A 161 3.90 15.06 -9.45
C ALA A 161 3.14 16.01 -10.38
N ARG A 162 3.19 15.75 -11.71
CA ARG A 162 2.35 16.45 -12.70
C ARG A 162 0.95 15.88 -12.80
N GLU A 163 0.83 14.58 -12.61
CA GLU A 163 -0.39 13.79 -12.66
C GLU A 163 -0.28 12.68 -11.59
N ALA A 164 -1.36 12.42 -10.87
CA ALA A 164 -1.46 11.34 -9.91
C ALA A 164 -2.66 10.46 -10.26
N TYR A 165 -2.41 9.16 -10.32
CA TYR A 165 -3.40 8.12 -10.55
C TYR A 165 -3.43 7.18 -9.36
N LEU A 166 -4.58 6.62 -9.05
CA LEU A 166 -4.75 5.63 -8.01
C LEU A 166 -5.08 4.27 -8.62
N ILE A 167 -4.62 3.22 -7.97
CA ILE A 167 -4.98 1.84 -8.27
C ILE A 167 -5.24 1.09 -6.98
N ASP A 168 -6.27 0.24 -6.94
CA ASP A 168 -6.51 -0.62 -5.79
C ASP A 168 -5.35 -1.61 -5.59
N GLU A 169 -4.84 -1.75 -4.37
CA GLU A 169 -3.72 -2.64 -4.04
C GLU A 169 -3.94 -4.07 -4.52
N PRO A 170 -5.11 -4.72 -4.31
CA PRO A 170 -5.32 -6.08 -4.81
C PRO A 170 -5.37 -6.15 -6.34
N MET A 171 -5.85 -5.11 -7.05
CA MET A 171 -5.76 -5.03 -8.50
C MET A 171 -4.30 -4.92 -8.95
N ALA A 172 -3.53 -4.05 -8.31
CA ALA A 172 -2.09 -3.92 -8.57
C ALA A 172 -1.35 -5.24 -8.27
N ALA A 173 -1.66 -5.90 -7.15
CA ALA A 173 -1.07 -7.19 -6.80
C ALA A 173 -1.38 -8.26 -7.84
N ALA A 174 -2.63 -8.32 -8.34
CA ALA A 174 -3.04 -9.24 -9.41
C ALA A 174 -2.25 -9.00 -10.70
N ILE A 175 -2.10 -7.73 -11.11
CA ILE A 175 -1.31 -7.35 -12.29
C ILE A 175 0.17 -7.68 -12.05
N GLY A 176 0.69 -7.40 -10.86
CA GLY A 176 2.06 -7.75 -10.45
C GLY A 176 2.33 -9.25 -10.46
N ALA A 177 1.32 -10.07 -10.16
CA ALA A 177 1.33 -11.52 -10.30
C ALA A 177 1.10 -12.01 -11.74
N ARG A 178 0.90 -11.10 -12.70
CA ARG A 178 0.61 -11.38 -14.11
C ARG A 178 -0.67 -12.18 -14.31
N LEU A 179 -1.67 -11.97 -13.48
CA LEU A 179 -2.99 -12.56 -13.70
C LEU A 179 -3.69 -11.88 -14.88
N PRO A 180 -4.51 -12.62 -15.64
CA PRO A 180 -5.28 -12.07 -16.76
C PRO A 180 -6.50 -11.30 -16.23
N VAL A 181 -6.27 -10.13 -15.63
CA VAL A 181 -7.32 -9.35 -14.94
C VAL A 181 -8.40 -8.80 -15.89
N GLN A 182 -8.08 -8.61 -17.17
CA GLN A 182 -9.01 -8.10 -18.18
C GLN A 182 -9.90 -9.19 -18.81
N ASP A 183 -9.57 -10.46 -18.59
CA ASP A 183 -10.33 -11.58 -19.14
C ASP A 183 -11.65 -11.78 -18.38
N ALA A 184 -12.65 -12.35 -19.06
CA ALA A 184 -13.92 -12.77 -18.46
C ALA A 184 -13.72 -14.04 -17.64
N SER A 185 -12.87 -14.00 -16.61
CA SER A 185 -12.58 -15.15 -15.75
C SER A 185 -12.20 -14.69 -14.33
N GLY A 186 -12.63 -15.49 -13.33
CA GLY A 186 -12.37 -15.20 -11.93
C GLY A 186 -10.89 -15.33 -11.55
N ASN A 187 -10.35 -14.30 -10.90
CA ASN A 187 -9.01 -14.29 -10.30
C ASN A 187 -9.14 -13.79 -8.86
N MET A 188 -8.68 -14.56 -7.89
CA MET A 188 -8.73 -14.18 -6.46
C MET A 188 -7.35 -13.90 -5.93
N VAL A 189 -7.21 -12.73 -5.33
CA VAL A 189 -5.97 -12.28 -4.67
C VAL A 189 -6.26 -11.99 -3.20
N VAL A 190 -5.34 -12.41 -2.34
CA VAL A 190 -5.29 -12.07 -0.92
C VAL A 190 -3.94 -11.44 -0.66
N ASP A 191 -3.94 -10.15 -0.39
CA ASP A 191 -2.74 -9.38 -0.02
C ASP A 191 -2.74 -9.12 1.50
N ILE A 192 -1.83 -9.76 2.21
CA ILE A 192 -1.66 -9.56 3.66
C ILE A 192 -0.47 -8.64 3.86
N GLY A 193 -0.74 -7.36 4.01
CA GLY A 193 0.25 -6.31 4.17
C GLY A 193 0.78 -6.12 5.60
N GLY A 194 1.22 -4.90 5.90
CA GLY A 194 1.62 -4.48 7.25
C GLY A 194 0.43 -4.07 8.12
N GLY A 195 -0.39 -3.15 7.63
CA GLY A 195 -1.57 -2.61 8.34
C GLY A 195 -2.88 -3.20 7.86
N THR A 196 -2.99 -3.59 6.58
CA THR A 196 -4.23 -4.08 5.95
C THR A 196 -4.07 -5.47 5.36
N THR A 197 -5.18 -6.18 5.29
CA THR A 197 -5.36 -7.38 4.47
C THR A 197 -6.45 -7.10 3.46
N ASP A 198 -6.10 -7.12 2.18
CA ASP A 198 -6.99 -6.91 1.06
C ASP A 198 -7.30 -8.23 0.37
N ILE A 199 -8.59 -8.52 0.21
CA ILE A 199 -9.11 -9.72 -0.43
C ILE A 199 -9.98 -9.27 -1.58
N ALA A 200 -9.66 -9.69 -2.81
CA ALA A 200 -10.44 -9.31 -3.99
C ALA A 200 -10.62 -10.46 -4.97
N VAL A 201 -11.80 -10.50 -5.57
CA VAL A 201 -12.09 -11.28 -6.77
C VAL A 201 -12.22 -10.33 -7.95
N ILE A 202 -11.43 -10.56 -8.98
CA ILE A 202 -11.23 -9.68 -10.12
C ILE A 202 -11.66 -10.40 -11.40
N SER A 203 -12.41 -9.70 -12.26
CA SER A 203 -12.80 -10.16 -13.59
C SER A 203 -13.08 -8.95 -14.48
N LEU A 204 -12.81 -9.04 -15.80
CA LEU A 204 -13.10 -8.00 -16.79
C LEU A 204 -12.54 -6.61 -16.42
N GLY A 205 -11.35 -6.57 -15.81
CA GLY A 205 -10.70 -5.32 -15.38
C GLY A 205 -11.30 -4.67 -14.13
N GLY A 206 -12.32 -5.28 -13.51
CA GLY A 206 -13.00 -4.76 -12.33
C GLY A 206 -12.93 -5.68 -11.12
N ILE A 207 -13.11 -5.11 -9.94
CA ILE A 207 -13.23 -5.85 -8.68
C ILE A 207 -14.71 -6.24 -8.49
N VAL A 208 -14.99 -7.54 -8.42
CA VAL A 208 -16.35 -8.11 -8.28
C VAL A 208 -16.71 -8.31 -6.80
N VAL A 209 -15.76 -8.81 -6.01
CA VAL A 209 -15.87 -8.93 -4.56
C VAL A 209 -14.64 -8.27 -3.93
N SER A 210 -14.86 -7.44 -2.92
CA SER A 210 -13.79 -6.78 -2.17
C SER A 210 -14.03 -6.88 -0.68
N ARG A 211 -12.97 -7.18 0.08
CA ARG A 211 -12.95 -7.07 1.54
C ARG A 211 -11.60 -6.51 1.97
N ASN A 212 -11.65 -5.46 2.76
CA ASN A 212 -10.49 -4.89 3.42
C ASN A 212 -10.58 -5.10 4.93
N LEU A 213 -9.47 -5.47 5.54
CA LEU A 213 -9.36 -5.68 6.99
C LEU A 213 -8.19 -4.85 7.51
N ARG A 214 -8.40 -4.15 8.61
CA ARG A 214 -7.32 -3.50 9.39
C ARG A 214 -6.66 -4.47 10.35
N ILE A 215 -6.44 -5.70 9.90
CA ILE A 215 -5.78 -6.79 10.62
C ILE A 215 -4.76 -7.41 9.69
N ALA A 216 -3.48 -7.21 10.00
CA ALA A 216 -2.37 -7.68 9.20
C ALA A 216 -1.10 -7.83 10.06
N GLY A 217 0.07 -7.57 9.48
CA GLY A 217 1.36 -7.78 10.13
C GLY A 217 1.56 -7.02 11.43
N ASP A 218 1.02 -5.81 11.56
CA ASP A 218 1.18 -4.96 12.75
C ASP A 218 0.30 -5.46 13.90
N GLU A 219 -0.98 -5.83 13.64
CA GLU A 219 -1.83 -6.46 14.64
C GLU A 219 -1.24 -7.80 15.13
N MET A 220 -0.61 -8.56 14.23
CA MET A 220 0.12 -9.77 14.60
C MET A 220 1.32 -9.50 15.51
N ASN A 221 2.02 -8.36 15.37
CA ASN A 221 3.05 -7.94 16.32
C ASN A 221 2.45 -7.61 17.67
N GLU A 222 1.32 -6.91 17.70
CA GLU A 222 0.61 -6.59 18.94
C GLU A 222 0.10 -7.83 19.66
N ASP A 223 -0.39 -8.84 18.93
CA ASP A 223 -0.79 -10.14 19.49
C ASP A 223 0.40 -10.82 20.21
N ILE A 224 1.60 -10.78 19.61
CA ILE A 224 2.82 -11.31 20.24
C ILE A 224 3.20 -10.49 21.49
N VAL A 225 3.13 -9.16 21.43
CA VAL A 225 3.39 -8.30 22.61
C VAL A 225 2.43 -8.63 23.73
N ARG A 226 1.14 -8.78 23.41
CA ARG A 226 0.08 -9.15 24.36
C ARG A 226 0.33 -10.51 24.97
N TYR A 227 0.64 -11.51 24.15
CA TYR A 227 0.98 -12.86 24.60
C TYR A 227 2.18 -12.85 25.56
N CYS A 228 3.26 -12.16 25.22
CA CYS A 228 4.43 -12.05 26.09
C CYS A 228 4.12 -11.38 27.43
N ARG A 229 3.24 -10.39 27.43
CA ARG A 229 2.79 -9.72 28.63
C ARG A 229 1.97 -10.66 29.53
N ASP A 230 1.02 -11.37 28.93
CA ASP A 230 0.03 -12.14 29.67
C ASP A 230 0.62 -13.48 30.17
N GLU A 231 1.44 -14.17 29.37
CA GLU A 231 2.03 -15.46 29.73
C GLU A 231 3.34 -15.35 30.51
N PHE A 232 4.16 -14.33 30.23
CA PHE A 232 5.49 -14.23 30.82
C PHE A 232 5.70 -13.02 31.71
N ASN A 233 4.70 -12.15 31.88
CA ASN A 233 4.84 -10.84 32.51
C ASN A 233 6.01 -10.05 31.91
N LEU A 234 6.22 -10.17 30.60
CA LEU A 234 7.34 -9.58 29.89
C LEU A 234 6.87 -8.49 28.93
N LEU A 235 7.33 -7.26 29.12
CA LEU A 235 7.11 -6.18 28.19
C LEU A 235 8.22 -6.15 27.14
N ILE A 236 7.86 -6.43 25.89
CA ILE A 236 8.74 -6.35 24.72
C ILE A 236 8.33 -5.18 23.82
N GLY A 237 9.26 -4.71 22.98
CA GLY A 237 8.98 -3.71 21.96
C GLY A 237 8.47 -4.33 20.65
N GLU A 238 7.81 -3.51 19.84
CA GLU A 238 7.28 -3.89 18.52
C GLU A 238 8.33 -4.56 17.61
N LYS A 239 9.55 -4.03 17.58
CA LYS A 239 10.65 -4.61 16.80
C LYS A 239 10.95 -6.06 17.21
N THR A 240 10.97 -6.34 18.50
CA THR A 240 11.21 -7.70 19.03
C THR A 240 10.06 -8.63 18.65
N ALA A 241 8.81 -8.14 18.72
CA ALA A 241 7.64 -8.90 18.30
C ALA A 241 7.67 -9.22 16.79
N GLU A 242 8.06 -8.25 15.95
CA GLU A 242 8.27 -8.46 14.51
C GLU A 242 9.34 -9.53 14.26
N GLU A 243 10.46 -9.51 14.99
CA GLU A 243 11.52 -10.51 14.91
C GLU A 243 11.01 -11.92 15.30
N VAL A 244 10.22 -12.05 16.35
CA VAL A 244 9.56 -13.31 16.76
C VAL A 244 8.65 -13.82 15.65
N LYS A 245 7.74 -12.94 15.13
CA LYS A 245 6.83 -13.28 14.04
C LYS A 245 7.56 -13.84 12.82
N ILE A 246 8.60 -13.15 12.37
CA ILE A 246 9.36 -13.53 11.16
C ILE A 246 10.16 -14.83 11.38
N SER A 247 10.80 -14.97 12.56
CA SER A 247 11.75 -16.06 12.80
C SER A 247 11.07 -17.37 13.13
N ILE A 248 10.05 -17.35 13.99
CA ILE A 248 9.41 -18.53 14.54
C ILE A 248 7.89 -18.57 14.38
N GLY A 249 7.24 -17.48 13.91
CA GLY A 249 5.79 -17.44 13.67
C GLY A 249 5.34 -18.47 12.64
N SER A 250 4.15 -19.03 12.84
CA SER A 250 3.53 -19.99 11.91
C SER A 250 2.02 -20.02 12.07
N ALA A 251 1.31 -20.34 11.00
CA ALA A 251 -0.13 -20.52 10.99
C ALA A 251 -0.57 -21.97 11.27
N CYS A 252 0.32 -22.92 11.03
CA CYS A 252 0.11 -24.36 11.24
C CYS A 252 1.23 -24.97 12.06
N VAL A 253 0.97 -26.14 12.66
CA VAL A 253 2.01 -26.94 13.31
C VAL A 253 3.14 -27.25 12.31
N GLN A 254 4.36 -26.96 12.71
CA GLN A 254 5.55 -27.20 11.89
C GLN A 254 6.25 -28.48 12.32
N LYS A 255 6.86 -29.20 11.35
CA LYS A 255 7.66 -30.39 11.62
C LYS A 255 8.95 -30.03 12.35
N GLU A 256 9.61 -28.98 11.89
CA GLU A 256 10.83 -28.44 12.50
C GLU A 256 10.46 -27.48 13.62
N LYS A 257 10.81 -27.83 14.85
CA LYS A 257 10.57 -26.99 16.02
C LYS A 257 11.62 -25.90 16.14
N LYS A 258 11.16 -24.67 16.36
CA LYS A 258 12.02 -23.49 16.51
C LYS A 258 11.73 -22.81 17.82
N GLN A 259 12.75 -22.14 18.34
CA GLN A 259 12.63 -21.31 19.55
C GLN A 259 13.52 -20.08 19.40
N MET A 260 13.19 -19.03 20.14
CA MET A 260 13.90 -17.77 20.14
C MET A 260 13.98 -17.19 21.55
N GLN A 261 15.17 -16.71 21.93
CA GLN A 261 15.35 -15.95 23.17
C GLN A 261 14.89 -14.51 22.97
N VAL A 262 14.03 -14.04 23.84
CA VAL A 262 13.44 -12.70 23.83
C VAL A 262 13.74 -11.97 25.11
N ARG A 263 14.19 -10.72 24.98
CA ARG A 263 14.54 -9.86 26.10
C ARG A 263 13.58 -8.71 26.24
N GLY A 264 13.19 -8.40 27.47
CA GLY A 264 12.29 -7.31 27.76
C GLY A 264 12.39 -6.86 29.21
N ARG A 265 11.40 -6.08 29.63
CA ARG A 265 11.25 -5.66 31.02
C ARG A 265 10.23 -6.55 31.73
N ASP A 266 10.63 -7.16 32.83
CA ASP A 266 9.71 -7.85 33.75
C ASP A 266 8.71 -6.85 34.34
N LEU A 267 7.42 -7.13 34.19
CA LEU A 267 6.36 -6.23 34.63
C LEU A 267 6.14 -6.28 36.16
N VAL A 268 6.63 -7.32 36.82
CA VAL A 268 6.50 -7.46 38.29
C VAL A 268 7.64 -6.75 38.99
N THR A 269 8.88 -6.98 38.56
CA THR A 269 10.07 -6.45 39.22
C THR A 269 10.61 -5.15 38.59
N GLY A 270 10.21 -4.85 37.36
CA GLY A 270 10.73 -3.72 36.58
C GLY A 270 12.13 -3.95 35.98
N LEU A 271 12.76 -5.09 36.28
CA LEU A 271 14.13 -5.42 35.86
C LEU A 271 14.19 -6.08 34.47
N PRO A 272 15.36 -6.10 33.82
CA PRO A 272 15.56 -6.89 32.59
C PRO A 272 15.29 -8.38 32.83
N LYS A 273 14.57 -8.99 31.90
CA LYS A 273 14.23 -10.42 31.92
C LYS A 273 14.39 -11.01 30.52
N GLU A 274 14.83 -12.24 30.47
CA GLU A 274 14.94 -13.03 29.25
C GLU A 274 14.05 -14.27 29.35
N VAL A 275 13.32 -14.60 28.29
CA VAL A 275 12.51 -15.80 28.17
C VAL A 275 12.75 -16.46 26.81
N THR A 276 12.54 -17.77 26.73
CA THR A 276 12.56 -18.51 25.48
C THR A 276 11.13 -18.70 24.99
N ILE A 277 10.82 -18.26 23.79
CA ILE A 277 9.52 -18.45 23.13
C ILE A 277 9.67 -19.56 22.09
N THR A 278 8.74 -20.51 22.08
CA THR A 278 8.68 -21.59 21.10
C THR A 278 7.79 -21.22 19.90
N ASP A 279 7.94 -21.92 18.80
CA ASP A 279 7.09 -21.76 17.61
C ASP A 279 5.62 -22.11 17.89
N ASP A 280 5.32 -23.02 18.82
CA ASP A 280 3.95 -23.32 19.24
C ASP A 280 3.33 -22.13 19.97
N GLN A 281 4.07 -21.47 20.86
CA GLN A 281 3.64 -20.27 21.58
C GLN A 281 3.47 -19.07 20.62
N ALA A 282 4.40 -18.91 19.68
CA ALA A 282 4.25 -17.87 18.66
C ALA A 282 3.02 -18.11 17.78
N ARG A 283 2.71 -19.36 17.42
CA ARG A 283 1.50 -19.72 16.68
C ARG A 283 0.23 -19.45 17.50
N GLU A 284 0.23 -19.76 18.77
CA GLU A 284 -0.88 -19.47 19.68
C GLU A 284 -1.15 -17.97 19.75
N ALA A 285 -0.11 -17.15 19.94
CA ALA A 285 -0.20 -15.70 19.91
C ALA A 285 -0.86 -15.18 18.64
N LEU A 286 -0.45 -15.68 17.46
CA LEU A 286 -0.96 -15.25 16.17
C LEU A 286 -2.36 -15.77 15.82
N SER A 287 -2.88 -16.73 16.58
CA SER A 287 -4.10 -17.48 16.22
C SER A 287 -5.33 -16.61 16.05
N ARG A 288 -5.45 -15.52 16.83
CA ARG A 288 -6.57 -14.58 16.77
C ARG A 288 -6.62 -13.86 15.44
N SER A 289 -5.55 -13.16 15.09
CA SER A 289 -5.47 -12.38 13.84
C SER A 289 -5.59 -13.27 12.61
N ILE A 290 -4.89 -14.40 12.58
CA ILE A 290 -4.95 -15.37 11.47
C ILE A 290 -6.38 -15.90 11.29
N ARG A 291 -7.10 -16.24 12.37
CA ARG A 291 -8.48 -16.72 12.29
C ARG A 291 -9.43 -15.68 11.68
N ILE A 292 -9.27 -14.41 12.04
CA ILE A 292 -10.09 -13.33 11.48
C ILE A 292 -9.84 -13.19 9.98
N ILE A 293 -8.57 -13.21 9.55
CA ILE A 293 -8.21 -13.15 8.14
C ILE A 293 -8.85 -14.33 7.38
N ILE A 294 -8.69 -15.55 7.86
CA ILE A 294 -9.25 -16.76 7.22
C ILE A 294 -10.78 -16.70 7.09
N ASN A 295 -11.47 -16.25 8.15
CA ASN A 295 -12.93 -16.13 8.11
C ASN A 295 -13.37 -15.13 7.04
N ASN A 296 -12.64 -14.02 6.85
CA ASN A 296 -12.97 -13.06 5.81
C ASN A 296 -12.64 -13.55 4.41
N ILE A 297 -11.56 -14.32 4.22
CA ILE A 297 -11.28 -15.01 2.96
C ILE A 297 -12.43 -15.96 2.63
N LYS A 298 -12.87 -16.76 3.60
CA LYS A 298 -14.01 -17.67 3.42
C LYS A 298 -15.28 -16.92 3.04
N THR A 299 -15.59 -15.82 3.73
CA THR A 299 -16.76 -14.99 3.38
C THR A 299 -16.66 -14.40 1.97
N ALA A 300 -15.47 -13.96 1.54
CA ALA A 300 -15.28 -13.48 0.16
C ALA A 300 -15.51 -14.59 -0.88
N VAL A 301 -15.10 -15.83 -0.58
CA VAL A 301 -15.40 -17.00 -1.42
C VAL A 301 -16.90 -17.27 -1.47
N GLU A 302 -17.60 -17.21 -0.34
CA GLU A 302 -19.07 -17.41 -0.25
C GLU A 302 -19.87 -16.34 -1.02
N GLU A 303 -19.37 -15.12 -1.11
CA GLU A 303 -19.97 -14.00 -1.85
C GLU A 303 -19.64 -14.01 -3.35
N THR A 304 -18.68 -14.83 -3.75
CA THR A 304 -18.22 -14.89 -5.14
C THR A 304 -19.29 -15.55 -6.04
N PRO A 305 -19.66 -14.92 -7.19
CA PRO A 305 -20.56 -15.54 -8.16
C PRO A 305 -20.08 -16.94 -8.58
N PRO A 306 -21.01 -17.91 -8.75
CA PRO A 306 -20.65 -19.32 -9.01
C PRO A 306 -19.72 -19.54 -10.21
N GLU A 307 -19.90 -18.79 -11.30
CA GLU A 307 -19.08 -18.90 -12.50
C GLU A 307 -17.62 -18.50 -12.21
N LEU A 308 -17.41 -17.38 -11.49
CA LEU A 308 -16.08 -16.91 -11.09
C LEU A 308 -15.47 -17.84 -10.04
N LEU A 309 -16.28 -18.38 -9.13
CA LEU A 309 -15.82 -19.34 -8.14
C LEU A 309 -15.29 -20.62 -8.80
N SER A 310 -15.96 -21.11 -9.85
CA SER A 310 -15.47 -22.25 -10.63
C SER A 310 -14.09 -22.00 -11.22
N ASP A 311 -13.83 -20.81 -11.73
CA ASP A 311 -12.49 -20.41 -12.22
C ASP A 311 -11.45 -20.40 -11.10
N ILE A 312 -11.80 -19.82 -9.94
CA ILE A 312 -10.92 -19.72 -8.78
C ILE A 312 -10.58 -21.10 -8.23
N MET A 313 -11.52 -22.04 -8.22
CA MET A 313 -11.26 -23.43 -7.80
C MET A 313 -10.17 -24.09 -8.68
N GLN A 314 -10.09 -23.75 -9.96
CA GLN A 314 -9.10 -24.29 -10.88
C GLN A 314 -7.76 -23.54 -10.80
N LYS A 315 -7.80 -22.19 -10.77
CA LYS A 315 -6.60 -21.34 -10.78
C LYS A 315 -5.95 -21.22 -9.40
N GLY A 316 -6.75 -21.32 -8.35
CA GLY A 316 -6.34 -21.10 -6.96
C GLY A 316 -6.39 -19.63 -6.53
N ILE A 317 -6.21 -19.41 -5.23
CA ILE A 317 -6.05 -18.10 -4.61
C ILE A 317 -4.58 -17.70 -4.70
N ILE A 318 -4.31 -16.48 -5.15
CA ILE A 318 -2.96 -15.91 -5.16
C ILE A 318 -2.74 -15.16 -3.85
N LEU A 319 -1.68 -15.52 -3.14
CA LEU A 319 -1.30 -14.91 -1.87
C LEU A 319 -0.13 -13.95 -2.08
N ALA A 320 -0.32 -12.69 -1.70
CA ALA A 320 0.63 -11.59 -1.77
C ALA A 320 0.86 -10.97 -0.38
N GLY A 321 1.75 -9.99 -0.31
CA GLY A 321 2.08 -9.27 0.91
C GLY A 321 3.02 -9.99 1.87
N GLY A 322 3.58 -9.22 2.80
CA GLY A 322 4.56 -9.73 3.77
C GLY A 322 3.97 -10.70 4.80
N GLY A 323 2.69 -10.53 5.17
CA GLY A 323 1.97 -11.45 6.06
C GLY A 323 1.71 -12.80 5.42
N GLY A 324 1.65 -12.88 4.08
CA GLY A 324 1.58 -14.12 3.35
C GLY A 324 2.79 -15.05 3.56
N LEU A 325 3.92 -14.51 3.98
CA LEU A 325 5.15 -15.28 4.27
C LEU A 325 5.11 -16.04 5.60
N ILE A 326 4.05 -15.87 6.41
CA ILE A 326 3.88 -16.65 7.64
C ILE A 326 3.80 -18.14 7.29
N ARG A 327 4.65 -18.94 7.92
CA ARG A 327 4.81 -20.35 7.60
C ARG A 327 3.50 -21.13 7.73
N GLY A 328 3.04 -21.72 6.63
CA GLY A 328 1.85 -22.57 6.56
C GLY A 328 0.52 -21.82 6.50
N ILE A 329 0.52 -20.50 6.28
CA ILE A 329 -0.73 -19.74 6.09
C ILE A 329 -1.42 -20.16 4.79
N ASP A 330 -0.67 -20.45 3.74
CA ASP A 330 -1.14 -20.99 2.47
C ASP A 330 -1.94 -22.29 2.67
N ARG A 331 -1.36 -23.23 3.44
CA ARG A 331 -2.01 -24.51 3.77
C ARG A 331 -3.25 -24.31 4.63
N LEU A 332 -3.20 -23.37 5.58
CA LEU A 332 -4.32 -23.10 6.45
C LEU A 332 -5.49 -22.49 5.67
N ILE A 333 -5.23 -21.55 4.78
CA ILE A 333 -6.25 -20.98 3.87
C ILE A 333 -6.83 -22.08 2.99
N ALA A 334 -5.99 -22.88 2.33
CA ALA A 334 -6.43 -23.97 1.45
C ALA A 334 -7.32 -24.99 2.19
N ASN A 335 -6.99 -25.34 3.43
CA ASN A 335 -7.79 -26.27 4.24
C ASN A 335 -9.18 -25.72 4.63
N HIS A 336 -9.32 -24.39 4.77
CA HIS A 336 -10.59 -23.77 5.17
C HIS A 336 -11.48 -23.38 4.01
N THR A 337 -10.89 -23.14 2.83
CA THR A 337 -11.61 -22.74 1.61
C THR A 337 -11.82 -23.88 0.63
N GLU A 338 -11.07 -24.98 0.80
CA GLU A 338 -10.99 -26.10 -0.17
C GLU A 338 -10.51 -25.66 -1.56
N ILE A 339 -9.86 -24.50 -1.65
CA ILE A 339 -9.29 -23.93 -2.87
C ILE A 339 -7.76 -23.97 -2.78
N PRO A 340 -7.05 -24.38 -3.84
CA PRO A 340 -5.60 -24.30 -3.87
C PRO A 340 -5.10 -22.87 -3.63
N VAL A 341 -4.03 -22.72 -2.83
CA VAL A 341 -3.40 -21.41 -2.57
C VAL A 341 -1.99 -21.42 -3.11
N ARG A 342 -1.64 -20.39 -3.84
CA ARG A 342 -0.31 -20.21 -4.44
C ARG A 342 0.29 -18.90 -3.94
N MET A 343 1.46 -19.00 -3.33
CA MET A 343 2.27 -17.82 -3.04
C MET A 343 2.83 -17.29 -4.36
N MET A 344 2.68 -15.98 -4.59
CA MET A 344 3.34 -15.36 -5.72
C MET A 344 4.86 -15.31 -5.53
N GLU A 345 5.60 -15.22 -6.62
CA GLU A 345 7.03 -14.95 -6.60
C GLU A 345 7.27 -13.52 -6.08
N ASP A 346 8.04 -13.35 -5.02
CA ASP A 346 8.31 -12.09 -4.35
C ASP A 346 7.04 -11.31 -3.91
N PRO A 347 6.30 -11.84 -2.92
CA PRO A 347 5.02 -11.27 -2.49
C PRO A 347 5.13 -9.88 -1.87
N LEU A 348 6.32 -9.49 -1.40
CA LEU A 348 6.58 -8.16 -0.84
C LEU A 348 6.58 -7.03 -1.88
N THR A 349 6.69 -7.38 -3.16
CA THR A 349 6.77 -6.40 -4.25
C THR A 349 5.58 -6.47 -5.21
N ALA A 350 4.55 -7.23 -4.85
CA ALA A 350 3.36 -7.46 -5.66
C ALA A 350 2.74 -6.17 -6.19
N VAL A 351 2.35 -5.31 -5.27
CA VAL A 351 1.66 -4.04 -5.55
C VAL A 351 2.54 -3.11 -6.39
N VAL A 352 3.78 -2.87 -5.96
CA VAL A 352 4.68 -1.96 -6.69
C VAL A 352 5.06 -2.48 -8.08
N ARG A 353 5.11 -3.80 -8.28
CA ARG A 353 5.30 -4.38 -9.63
C ARG A 353 4.09 -4.14 -10.50
N GLY A 354 2.89 -4.27 -9.94
CA GLY A 354 1.64 -3.96 -10.64
C GLY A 354 1.54 -2.50 -11.03
N THR A 355 1.80 -1.57 -10.12
CA THR A 355 1.86 -0.13 -10.47
C THR A 355 2.88 0.13 -11.57
N GLY A 356 4.02 -0.57 -11.55
CA GLY A 356 5.04 -0.49 -12.60
C GLY A 356 4.56 -0.97 -13.95
N ILE A 357 3.88 -2.12 -14.01
CA ILE A 357 3.31 -2.67 -15.27
C ILE A 357 2.27 -1.71 -15.85
N VAL A 358 1.36 -1.19 -15.03
CA VAL A 358 0.37 -0.19 -15.47
C VAL A 358 1.05 1.08 -15.98
N LEU A 359 2.15 1.50 -15.34
CA LEU A 359 2.91 2.68 -15.75
C LEU A 359 3.61 2.50 -17.11
N GLU A 360 4.02 1.27 -17.46
CA GLU A 360 4.63 1.00 -18.78
C GLU A 360 3.63 1.20 -19.91
N ASP A 361 2.34 0.85 -19.71
CA ASP A 361 1.27 1.01 -20.71
C ASP A 361 -0.03 1.51 -20.05
N ILE A 362 -0.01 2.78 -19.60
CA ILE A 362 -1.12 3.39 -18.88
C ILE A 362 -2.38 3.57 -19.75
N ASP A 363 -2.20 3.70 -21.06
CA ASP A 363 -3.34 3.90 -21.98
C ASP A 363 -4.11 2.58 -22.19
N ALA A 364 -3.42 1.45 -22.29
CA ALA A 364 -4.03 0.12 -22.44
C ALA A 364 -4.64 -0.40 -21.12
N LEU A 365 -4.13 0.06 -19.96
CA LEU A 365 -4.56 -0.37 -18.64
C LEU A 365 -5.30 0.75 -17.86
N ARG A 366 -5.87 1.71 -18.58
CA ARG A 366 -6.57 2.84 -17.96
C ARG A 366 -7.78 2.40 -17.14
N ASP A 367 -8.48 1.38 -17.60
CA ASP A 367 -9.72 0.87 -17.00
C ASP A 367 -9.50 0.22 -15.63
N VAL A 368 -8.26 -0.21 -15.30
CA VAL A 368 -7.93 -0.76 -13.98
C VAL A 368 -7.58 0.31 -12.94
N LEU A 369 -7.47 1.59 -13.35
CA LEU A 369 -7.24 2.71 -12.46
C LEU A 369 -8.54 3.16 -11.81
N VAL A 370 -8.44 3.63 -10.57
CA VAL A 370 -9.58 4.19 -9.86
C VAL A 370 -10.04 5.46 -10.57
N GLU A 371 -11.33 5.50 -10.99
CA GLU A 371 -11.89 6.66 -11.69
C GLU A 371 -11.90 7.90 -10.81
N ASN A 372 -11.30 8.98 -11.29
CA ASN A 372 -11.43 10.30 -10.68
C ASN A 372 -12.77 10.92 -11.11
N GLN A 373 -13.72 11.08 -10.19
CA GLN A 373 -15.03 11.70 -10.47
C GLN A 373 -14.94 13.13 -11.03
N HIS A 374 -13.77 13.77 -10.97
CA HIS A 374 -13.58 15.13 -11.51
C HIS A 374 -13.31 15.18 -13.02
N GLU A 375 -13.01 14.08 -13.69
CA GLU A 375 -12.92 14.07 -15.16
C GLU A 375 -14.31 14.06 -15.84
N LYS A 376 -15.34 13.56 -15.16
CA LYS A 376 -16.74 13.48 -15.69
C LYS A 376 -17.54 14.80 -15.67
N SER A 377 -17.02 15.86 -15.06
CA SER A 377 -17.76 17.13 -14.94
C SER A 377 -17.47 18.17 -16.03
N PHE A 378 -16.78 17.79 -17.10
CA PHE A 378 -16.35 18.71 -18.16
C PHE A 378 -16.54 18.20 -19.60
N ASP A 379 -17.37 17.17 -19.83
CA ASP A 379 -17.86 16.80 -21.17
C ASP A 379 -19.24 17.43 -21.45
#